data_07d894c10ff75fc1741e9056e3940c84
#
_entry.id   07d894c10ff75fc1741e9056e3940c84
#
_cell.length_a   1.000
_cell.length_b   1.000
_cell.length_c   1.000
_cell.angle_alpha   90.00
_cell.angle_beta   90.00
_cell.angle_gamma   90.00
#
_symmetry.space_group_name_H-M   'P 1'
#
loop_
_entity.id
_entity.type
_entity.pdbx_description
1 polymer ?
#
loop_
_entity_poly.entity_id
_entity_poly.type
_entity_poly.pdbx_seq_one_letter_code
_entity_poly.pdbx_strand_id
1 'polypeptide(L)'
;MTSPSLPTRLEAILYLKGRPVSIGELAELADADRRSVEEALVALTASYAQRDSALEVVEQSGRYGLQLRPGMGDLVKDLLPVNLSTATLRTLATIALKKRILQS
;
A
#
# COMPACT_ATOMS: atom_id res chain seq x y z
N MET A 1 3.39 -16.34 21.49
CA MET A 1 3.37 -15.88 20.10
C MET A 1 3.91 -14.46 20.01
N THR A 2 4.81 -14.22 19.09
CA THR A 2 5.45 -12.92 18.96
C THR A 2 4.60 -11.98 18.12
N SER A 3 4.47 -10.74 18.58
CA SER A 3 3.78 -9.72 17.78
C SER A 3 4.58 -9.40 16.53
N PRO A 4 3.93 -9.03 15.42
CA PRO A 4 4.65 -8.59 14.24
C PRO A 4 5.50 -7.35 14.56
N SER A 5 6.59 -7.18 13.81
CA SER A 5 7.42 -6.00 13.96
C SER A 5 6.65 -4.76 13.54
N LEU A 6 7.12 -3.59 13.95
CA LEU A 6 6.46 -2.34 13.58
C LEU A 6 6.38 -2.17 12.05
N PRO A 7 7.46 -2.38 11.28
CA PRO A 7 7.33 -2.29 9.82
C PRO A 7 6.24 -3.22 9.26
N THR A 8 6.15 -4.44 9.78
CA THR A 8 5.14 -5.38 9.32
C THR A 8 3.73 -4.90 9.67
N ARG A 9 3.55 -4.33 10.85
CA ARG A 9 2.24 -3.77 11.23
C ARG A 9 1.87 -2.58 10.35
N LEU A 10 2.84 -1.75 10.01
CA LEU A 10 2.60 -0.63 9.11
C LEU A 10 2.24 -1.12 7.72
N GLU A 11 2.90 -2.15 7.25
CA GLU A 11 2.58 -2.76 5.96
C GLU A 11 1.11 -3.20 5.93
N ALA A 12 0.67 -3.87 6.98
CA ALA A 12 -0.72 -4.33 7.07
C ALA A 12 -1.69 -3.15 7.06
N ILE A 13 -1.37 -2.08 7.79
CA ILE A 13 -2.23 -0.90 7.85
C ILE A 13 -2.33 -0.24 6.47
N LEU A 14 -1.20 -0.08 5.79
CA LEU A 14 -1.20 0.52 4.45
C LEU A 14 -2.00 -0.32 3.47
N TYR A 15 -1.86 -1.62 3.56
CA TYR A 15 -2.62 -2.53 2.70
C TYR A 15 -4.12 -2.43 2.95
N LEU A 16 -4.50 -2.47 4.22
CA LEU A 16 -5.93 -2.45 4.59
C LEU A 16 -6.59 -1.12 4.30
N LYS A 17 -5.88 -0.02 4.47
CA LYS A 17 -6.43 1.30 4.18
C LYS A 17 -6.65 1.52 2.69
N GLY A 18 -5.76 1.00 1.85
CA GLY A 18 -5.87 1.15 0.40
C GLY A 18 -5.78 2.58 -0.09
N ARG A 19 -5.23 3.48 0.73
CA ARG A 19 -5.05 4.89 0.40
C ARG A 19 -3.87 5.44 1.18
N PRO A 20 -3.31 6.58 0.77
CA PRO A 20 -2.22 7.19 1.54
C PRO A 20 -2.66 7.57 2.95
N VAL A 21 -1.80 7.30 3.91
CA VAL A 21 -2.07 7.48 5.33
C VAL A 21 -0.99 8.37 5.93
N SER A 22 -1.39 9.33 6.77
CA SER A 22 -0.44 10.23 7.41
C SER A 22 0.34 9.50 8.51
N ILE A 23 1.51 10.07 8.85
CA ILE A 23 2.31 9.51 9.94
C ILE A 23 1.54 9.51 11.25
N GLY A 24 0.79 10.58 11.49
CA GLY A 24 -0.02 10.67 12.71
C GLY A 24 -1.04 9.56 12.81
N GLU A 25 -1.73 9.27 11.71
CA GLU A 25 -2.70 8.19 11.69
C GLU A 25 -2.02 6.83 11.84
N LEU A 26 -0.87 6.65 11.18
CA LEU A 26 -0.10 5.41 11.32
C LEU A 26 0.36 5.19 12.76
N ALA A 27 0.85 6.24 13.41
CA ALA A 27 1.29 6.15 14.79
C ALA A 27 0.15 5.75 15.71
N GLU A 28 -1.01 6.32 15.48
CA GLU A 28 -2.19 6.01 16.27
C GLU A 28 -2.64 4.57 16.06
N LEU A 29 -2.76 4.15 14.81
CA LEU A 29 -3.22 2.80 14.48
C LEU A 29 -2.23 1.73 14.89
N ALA A 30 -0.94 2.01 14.82
CA ALA A 30 0.10 1.06 15.18
C ALA A 30 0.44 1.11 16.66
N ASP A 31 -0.12 2.07 17.39
CA ASP A 31 0.17 2.28 18.81
C ASP A 31 1.67 2.48 19.01
N ALA A 32 2.24 3.42 18.27
CA ALA A 32 3.67 3.70 18.29
C ALA A 32 3.87 5.21 18.16
N ASP A 33 5.05 5.69 18.57
CA ASP A 33 5.35 7.11 18.45
C ASP A 33 5.75 7.44 17.00
N ARG A 34 5.66 8.72 16.66
CA ARG A 34 5.90 9.16 15.29
C ARG A 34 7.31 8.84 14.81
N ARG A 35 8.29 9.00 15.68
CA ARG A 35 9.68 8.74 15.32
C ARG A 35 9.90 7.26 14.97
N SER A 36 9.34 6.37 15.78
CA SER A 36 9.43 4.94 15.50
C SER A 36 8.73 4.60 14.19
N VAL A 37 7.57 5.23 13.92
CA VAL A 37 6.85 5.04 12.66
C VAL A 37 7.70 5.50 11.49
N GLU A 38 8.34 6.67 11.59
CA GLU A 38 9.19 7.17 10.52
C GLU A 38 10.35 6.22 10.22
N GLU A 39 10.99 5.73 11.26
CA GLU A 39 12.08 4.78 11.10
C GLU A 39 11.60 3.47 10.48
N ALA A 40 10.45 3.00 10.92
CA ALA A 40 9.88 1.77 10.38
C ALA A 40 9.45 1.94 8.91
N LEU A 41 8.97 3.12 8.54
CA LEU A 41 8.62 3.39 7.15
C LEU A 41 9.86 3.40 6.25
N VAL A 42 10.96 3.94 6.74
CA VAL A 42 12.23 3.88 5.99
C VAL A 42 12.63 2.43 5.76
N ALA A 43 12.56 1.62 6.81
CA ALA A 43 12.91 0.20 6.70
C ALA A 43 11.97 -0.53 5.75
N LEU A 44 10.68 -0.24 5.83
CA LEU A 44 9.69 -0.87 4.95
C LEU A 44 9.90 -0.48 3.50
N THR A 45 10.15 0.81 3.24
CA THR A 45 10.41 1.31 1.90
C THR A 45 11.64 0.62 1.31
N ALA A 46 12.72 0.53 2.10
CA ALA A 46 13.94 -0.11 1.64
C ALA A 46 13.72 -1.61 1.37
N SER A 47 12.94 -2.26 2.21
CA SER A 47 12.63 -3.68 2.02
C SER A 47 11.93 -3.93 0.69
N TYR A 48 10.94 -3.10 0.37
CA TYR A 48 10.24 -3.24 -0.92
C TYR A 48 11.14 -2.90 -2.10
N ALA A 49 12.02 -1.92 -1.94
CA ALA A 49 12.93 -1.52 -3.02
C ALA A 49 13.94 -2.62 -3.35
N GLN A 50 14.27 -3.46 -2.38
CA GLN A 50 15.27 -4.51 -2.57
C GLN A 50 14.69 -5.82 -3.06
N ARG A 51 13.39 -6.01 -3.02
CA ARG A 51 12.75 -7.24 -3.49
C ARG A 51 12.19 -7.04 -4.89
N ASP A 52 12.05 -8.16 -5.57
CA ASP A 52 11.32 -8.20 -6.83
C ASP A 52 9.84 -8.26 -6.50
N SER A 53 9.25 -7.11 -6.27
CA SER A 53 7.86 -7.01 -5.86
C SER A 53 7.10 -6.11 -6.83
N ALA A 54 5.82 -6.41 -7.04
CA ALA A 54 4.96 -5.56 -7.86
C ALA A 54 4.56 -4.27 -7.13
N LEU A 55 4.80 -4.22 -5.82
CA LEU A 55 4.37 -3.10 -4.99
C LEU A 55 5.55 -2.24 -4.56
N GLU A 56 5.25 -1.01 -4.20
CA GLU A 56 6.24 -0.10 -3.60
C GLU A 56 5.55 0.75 -2.55
N VAL A 57 6.35 1.25 -1.61
CA VAL A 57 5.87 2.21 -0.63
C VAL A 57 6.21 3.60 -1.16
N VAL A 58 5.22 4.46 -1.26
CA VAL A 58 5.42 5.82 -1.78
C VAL A 58 4.98 6.83 -0.74
N GLU A 59 5.61 8.01 -0.81
CA GLU A 59 5.28 9.13 0.06
C GLU A 59 4.85 10.29 -0.82
N GLN A 60 3.71 10.88 -0.50
CA GLN A 60 3.18 12.06 -1.19
C GLN A 60 2.59 13.01 -0.16
N SER A 61 3.12 14.21 -0.08
CA SER A 61 2.59 15.26 0.80
C SER A 61 2.47 14.80 2.25
N GLY A 62 3.48 14.07 2.73
CA GLY A 62 3.50 13.60 4.10
C GLY A 62 2.63 12.40 4.38
N ARG A 63 2.10 11.76 3.35
CA ARG A 63 1.29 10.55 3.49
C ARG A 63 1.97 9.39 2.78
N TYR A 64 1.77 8.21 3.33
CA TYR A 64 2.43 7.00 2.83
C TYR A 64 1.40 5.99 2.38
N GLY A 65 1.71 5.26 1.31
CA GLY A 65 0.80 4.25 0.79
C GLY A 65 1.53 3.17 0.05
N LEU A 66 0.84 2.04 -0.14
CA LEU A 66 1.30 0.97 -1.00
C LEU A 66 0.62 1.12 -2.35
N GLN A 67 1.39 0.97 -3.42
CA GLN A 67 0.83 1.02 -4.77
C GLN A 67 1.64 0.13 -5.69
N LEU A 68 1.09 -0.14 -6.85
CA LEU A 68 1.80 -0.89 -7.87
C LEU A 68 2.94 -0.05 -8.43
N ARG A 69 4.06 -0.71 -8.69
CA ARG A 69 5.21 -0.04 -9.31
C ARG A 69 4.84 0.44 -10.71
N PRO A 70 5.47 1.52 -11.19
CA PRO A 70 5.12 2.08 -12.51
C PRO A 70 5.19 1.07 -13.65
N GLY A 71 6.06 0.08 -13.56
CA GLY A 71 6.19 -0.91 -14.62
C GLY A 71 5.02 -1.87 -14.74
N MET A 72 4.05 -1.80 -13.84
CA MET A 72 2.89 -2.70 -13.84
C MET A 72 1.70 -2.14 -14.62
N GLY A 73 1.86 -0.97 -15.27
CA GLY A 73 0.73 -0.33 -15.94
C GLY A 73 0.09 -1.20 -17.01
N ASP A 74 0.88 -1.86 -17.83
CA ASP A 74 0.35 -2.71 -18.89
C ASP A 74 -0.39 -3.91 -18.33
N LEU A 75 0.12 -4.49 -17.26
CA LEU A 75 -0.55 -5.61 -16.62
C LEU A 75 -1.91 -5.20 -16.07
N VAL A 76 -1.99 -4.02 -15.49
CA VAL A 76 -3.25 -3.49 -14.98
C VAL A 76 -4.26 -3.32 -16.11
N LYS A 77 -3.84 -2.81 -17.26
CA LYS A 77 -4.71 -2.64 -18.41
C LYS A 77 -5.29 -3.97 -18.89
N ASP A 78 -4.50 -5.03 -18.82
CA ASP A 78 -4.94 -6.34 -19.27
C ASP A 78 -5.91 -7.00 -18.29
N LEU A 79 -5.82 -6.64 -17.01
CA LEU A 79 -6.62 -7.29 -15.98
C LEU A 79 -7.87 -6.53 -15.56
N LEU A 80 -7.95 -5.23 -15.89
CA LEU A 80 -9.08 -4.38 -15.49
C LEU A 80 -9.77 -3.80 -16.71
N PRO A 81 -11.07 -3.43 -16.56
CA PRO A 81 -11.78 -2.80 -17.68
C PRO A 81 -11.08 -1.52 -18.14
N VAL A 82 -11.01 -1.36 -19.47
CA VAL A 82 -10.22 -0.28 -20.07
C VAL A 82 -10.87 1.10 -19.96
N ASN A 83 -12.14 1.17 -19.63
CA ASN A 83 -12.86 2.44 -19.57
C ASN A 83 -12.78 3.13 -18.23
N LEU A 84 -11.97 2.62 -17.31
CA LEU A 84 -11.81 3.24 -16.00
C LEU A 84 -10.75 4.32 -16.03
N SER A 85 -11.01 5.43 -15.33
CA SER A 85 -10.01 6.47 -15.16
C SER A 85 -8.91 6.00 -14.21
N THR A 86 -7.77 6.69 -14.23
CA THR A 86 -6.66 6.32 -13.34
C THR A 86 -7.06 6.38 -11.86
N ALA A 87 -7.78 7.43 -11.48
CA ALA A 87 -8.23 7.56 -10.08
C ALA A 87 -9.21 6.45 -9.73
N THR A 88 -10.11 6.13 -10.65
CA THR A 88 -11.07 5.06 -10.44
C THR A 88 -10.37 3.70 -10.35
N LEU A 89 -9.35 3.50 -11.18
CA LEU A 89 -8.57 2.26 -11.11
C LEU A 89 -7.93 2.08 -9.75
N ARG A 90 -7.39 3.14 -9.19
CA ARG A 90 -6.73 3.05 -7.90
C ARG A 90 -7.71 2.64 -6.79
N THR A 91 -8.89 3.20 -6.81
CA THR A 91 -9.93 2.86 -5.84
C THR A 91 -10.49 1.47 -6.09
N LEU A 92 -10.83 1.17 -7.34
CA LEU A 92 -11.43 -0.09 -7.69
C LEU A 92 -10.46 -1.26 -7.63
N ALA A 93 -9.15 -1.00 -7.71
CA ALA A 93 -8.19 -2.08 -7.58
C ALA A 93 -8.33 -2.79 -6.24
N THR A 94 -8.66 -2.05 -5.17
CA THR A 94 -8.88 -2.65 -3.87
C THR A 94 -10.22 -3.37 -3.80
N ILE A 95 -11.28 -2.72 -4.29
CA ILE A 95 -12.63 -3.26 -4.19
C ILE A 95 -12.89 -4.29 -5.27
N ALA A 96 -12.51 -4.00 -6.50
CA ALA A 96 -12.83 -4.84 -7.65
C ALA A 96 -12.10 -6.17 -7.64
N LEU A 97 -10.90 -6.23 -7.08
CA LEU A 97 -10.20 -7.49 -6.99
C LEU A 97 -10.99 -8.51 -6.19
N LYS A 98 -11.61 -8.06 -5.10
CA LYS A 98 -12.42 -8.94 -4.28
C LYS A 98 -13.66 -9.41 -5.03
N LYS A 99 -14.36 -8.49 -5.69
CA LYS A 99 -15.59 -8.82 -6.36
C LYS A 99 -15.38 -9.60 -7.65
N ARG A 100 -14.37 -9.25 -8.41
CA ARG A 100 -14.11 -9.92 -9.68
C ARG A 100 -13.73 -11.37 -9.51
N ILE A 101 -12.92 -11.64 -8.51
CA ILE A 101 -12.55 -13.00 -8.21
C ILE A 101 -13.78 -13.82 -7.86
N LEU A 102 -14.72 -13.20 -7.16
CA LEU A 102 -15.95 -13.89 -6.80
C LEU A 102 -16.92 -14.06 -7.96
N GLN A 103 -16.89 -13.17 -8.92
CA GLN A 103 -17.82 -13.18 -10.05
C GLN A 103 -17.32 -13.98 -11.24
N SER A 104 -16.03 -14.24 -11.27
CA SER A 104 -15.45 -15.03 -12.36
C SER A 104 -15.55 -16.53 -12.12
#